data_8e4d45e0a9a741a850cdb46e7222ba9e
#
_entry.id   8e4d45e0a9a741a850cdb46e7222ba9e
#
_cell.length_a   1.000
_cell.length_b   1.000
_cell.length_c   1.000
_cell.angle_alpha   90.00
_cell.angle_beta   90.00
_cell.angle_gamma   90.00
#
_symmetry.space_group_name_H-M   'P 1'
#
loop_
_entity.id
_entity.type
_entity.pdbx_description
1 polymer ?
#
loop_
_entity_poly.entity_id
_entity_poly.type
_entity_poly.pdbx_seq_one_letter_code
_entity_poly.pdbx_strand_id
1 'polypeptide(L)'
;MSTLDVGGYSPREKGVAGLLGALAALLLLAVITGFLAPAYLLYLVGLSAMYMLLSMGLNVQWGYGGMINFSVAAFFGLGAYGTALLTASGSPISGGVSPIVALFGGLGLAAVLAVIIGYPTLKLRDDYLAIASLGLAEVVRIFILNESQWTAGSAGLTGIPLFFSDWPVLGDLTYPYVFNVGGTSLFYMSQSVVTSALNVVLVTVIVAAVYLFLRRIHQSPWGRVLRTIRTDEDLAETLGKNTFAFKMQAFVIGSLIMALAGVFYSHLVLFVSPQDLQPITTFYVWVAVILGGTGSDRGAMLGGFTIVAIQQGTRFMTDTGALPIGAAPLRLMLVGLLIIFIVRLRPEGILPPERELIWPDSLGGGRNE
;
A
#
# COMPACT_ATOMS: atom_id res chain seq x y z
N MET A 1 0.24 20.62 -37.65
CA MET A 1 0.74 21.30 -36.42
C MET A 1 -0.40 21.18 -35.40
N SER A 2 -0.55 20.03 -34.75
CA SER A 2 -1.48 19.84 -33.67
C SER A 2 -0.70 19.99 -32.36
N THR A 3 -1.16 20.91 -31.57
CA THR A 3 -0.66 21.30 -30.26
C THR A 3 -0.36 20.07 -29.41
N LEU A 4 0.90 19.91 -29.06
CA LEU A 4 1.33 19.08 -27.93
C LEU A 4 0.58 19.62 -26.70
N ASP A 5 -0.45 18.93 -26.28
CA ASP A 5 -1.20 19.25 -25.06
C ASP A 5 -0.35 18.82 -23.85
N VAL A 6 0.62 19.63 -23.54
CA VAL A 6 1.51 19.50 -22.38
C VAL A 6 0.71 20.01 -21.18
N GLY A 7 -0.02 19.11 -20.51
CA GLY A 7 -0.60 19.41 -19.19
C GLY A 7 -2.07 19.10 -18.96
N GLY A 8 -2.77 18.44 -19.88
CA GLY A 8 -4.17 18.07 -19.69
C GLY A 8 -4.35 16.66 -19.13
N TYR A 9 -4.94 16.51 -17.93
CA TYR A 9 -5.42 15.21 -17.44
C TYR A 9 -6.38 14.59 -18.49
N SER A 10 -6.22 13.29 -18.72
CA SER A 10 -7.14 12.58 -19.61
C SER A 10 -8.59 12.66 -19.09
N PRO A 11 -9.61 12.54 -19.93
CA PRO A 11 -11.01 12.54 -19.47
C PRO A 11 -11.29 11.51 -18.36
N ARG A 12 -10.55 10.39 -18.37
CA ARG A 12 -10.62 9.35 -17.33
C ARG A 12 -10.04 9.82 -16.02
N GLU A 13 -8.88 10.47 -16.05
CA GLU A 13 -8.25 11.04 -14.84
C GLU A 13 -9.11 12.13 -14.20
N LYS A 14 -9.73 12.97 -15.02
CA LYS A 14 -10.70 13.99 -14.56
C LYS A 14 -11.93 13.34 -13.90
N GLY A 15 -12.44 12.25 -14.48
CA GLY A 15 -13.55 11.49 -13.88
C GLY A 15 -13.20 10.85 -12.54
N VAL A 16 -12.02 10.21 -12.45
CA VAL A 16 -11.52 9.62 -11.20
C VAL A 16 -11.26 10.70 -10.15
N ALA A 17 -10.61 11.81 -10.52
CA ALA A 17 -10.36 12.93 -9.61
C ALA A 17 -11.68 13.55 -9.10
N GLY A 18 -12.69 13.67 -9.97
CA GLY A 18 -14.03 14.14 -9.58
C GLY A 18 -14.70 13.19 -8.59
N LEU A 19 -14.63 11.88 -8.82
CA LEU A 19 -15.20 10.87 -7.91
C LEU A 19 -14.48 10.86 -6.56
N LEU A 20 -13.15 10.93 -6.55
CA LEU A 20 -12.38 11.02 -5.30
C LEU A 20 -12.68 12.33 -4.54
N GLY A 21 -12.81 13.46 -5.26
CA GLY A 21 -13.20 14.74 -4.68
C GLY A 21 -14.60 14.70 -4.07
N ALA A 22 -15.57 14.09 -4.76
CA ALA A 22 -16.93 13.91 -4.24
C ALA A 22 -16.96 13.03 -2.98
N LEU A 23 -16.18 11.93 -2.98
CA LEU A 23 -16.06 11.07 -1.81
C LEU A 23 -15.40 11.78 -0.63
N ALA A 24 -14.33 12.54 -0.87
CA ALA A 24 -13.69 13.34 0.16
C ALA A 24 -14.64 14.40 0.75
N ALA A 25 -15.41 15.08 -0.10
CA ALA A 25 -16.41 16.04 0.32
C ALA A 25 -17.51 15.38 1.16
N LEU A 26 -17.98 14.19 0.77
CA LEU A 26 -18.98 13.42 1.51
C LEU A 26 -18.45 12.98 2.89
N LEU A 27 -17.20 12.50 2.97
CA LEU A 27 -16.57 12.12 4.24
C LEU A 27 -16.37 13.34 5.16
N LEU A 28 -15.96 14.48 4.61
CA LEU A 28 -15.86 15.73 5.38
C LEU A 28 -17.21 16.20 5.88
N LEU A 29 -18.25 16.12 5.06
CA LEU A 29 -19.61 16.44 5.47
C LEU A 29 -20.08 15.52 6.60
N ALA A 30 -19.77 14.22 6.52
CA ALA A 30 -20.10 13.26 7.58
C ALA A 30 -19.40 13.58 8.91
N VAL A 31 -18.18 14.12 8.86
CA VAL A 31 -17.48 14.60 10.07
C VAL A 31 -18.11 15.88 10.59
N ILE A 32 -18.42 16.85 9.73
CA ILE A 32 -19.03 18.13 10.12
C ILE A 32 -20.41 17.92 10.74
N THR A 33 -21.20 16.98 10.21
CA THR A 33 -22.53 16.63 10.75
C THR A 33 -22.47 15.77 12.02
N GLY A 34 -21.27 15.38 12.48
CA GLY A 34 -21.09 14.51 13.65
C GLY A 34 -21.42 13.03 13.42
N PHE A 35 -21.73 12.65 12.18
CA PHE A 35 -22.04 11.26 11.82
C PHE A 35 -20.79 10.37 11.86
N LEU A 36 -19.62 10.96 11.59
CA LEU A 36 -18.32 10.26 11.58
C LEU A 36 -17.36 10.94 12.57
N ALA A 37 -16.76 10.16 13.47
CA ALA A 37 -15.73 10.69 14.36
C ALA A 37 -14.48 11.12 13.57
N PRO A 38 -13.85 12.28 13.86
CA PRO A 38 -12.63 12.73 13.18
C PRO A 38 -11.50 11.69 13.25
N ALA A 39 -11.34 11.00 14.38
CA ALA A 39 -10.35 9.95 14.55
C ALA A 39 -10.56 8.77 13.58
N TYR A 40 -11.82 8.43 13.27
CA TYR A 40 -12.11 7.36 12.31
C TYR A 40 -11.80 7.78 10.87
N LEU A 41 -12.04 9.05 10.51
CA LEU A 41 -11.59 9.57 9.20
C LEU A 41 -10.07 9.49 9.05
N LEU A 42 -9.33 9.90 10.08
CA LEU A 42 -7.87 9.80 10.10
C LEU A 42 -7.41 8.34 9.94
N TYR A 43 -8.06 7.42 10.64
CA TYR A 43 -7.80 5.99 10.49
C TYR A 43 -8.03 5.50 9.05
N LEU A 44 -9.14 5.91 8.41
CA LEU A 44 -9.45 5.55 7.02
C LEU A 44 -8.38 6.06 6.04
N VAL A 45 -7.95 7.31 6.20
CA VAL A 45 -6.90 7.90 5.36
C VAL A 45 -5.56 7.19 5.56
N GLY A 46 -5.18 6.93 6.81
CA GLY A 46 -3.96 6.21 7.15
C GLY A 46 -3.95 4.79 6.59
N LEU A 47 -5.05 4.04 6.75
CA LEU A 47 -5.19 2.69 6.20
C LEU A 47 -5.14 2.70 4.66
N SER A 48 -5.78 3.69 4.03
CA SER A 48 -5.71 3.85 2.57
C SER A 48 -4.29 4.13 2.09
N ALA A 49 -3.55 4.99 2.78
CA ALA A 49 -2.16 5.29 2.48
C ALA A 49 -1.27 4.04 2.55
N MET A 50 -1.52 3.16 3.52
CA MET A 50 -0.79 1.90 3.63
C MET A 50 -1.08 0.93 2.49
N TYR A 51 -2.35 0.75 2.13
CA TYR A 51 -2.70 -0.10 0.98
C TYR A 51 -2.17 0.49 -0.34
N MET A 52 -2.08 1.82 -0.46
CA MET A 52 -1.39 2.47 -1.57
C MET A 52 0.10 2.09 -1.63
N LEU A 53 0.81 2.09 -0.49
CA LEU A 53 2.20 1.65 -0.42
C LEU A 53 2.34 0.17 -0.79
N LEU A 54 1.50 -0.71 -0.24
CA LEU A 54 1.51 -2.14 -0.57
C LEU A 54 1.31 -2.37 -2.07
N SER A 55 0.33 -1.68 -2.65
CA SER A 55 0.02 -1.80 -4.08
C SER A 55 1.15 -1.24 -4.96
N MET A 56 1.78 -0.12 -4.58
CA MET A 56 2.95 0.42 -5.28
C MET A 56 4.14 -0.54 -5.17
N GLY A 57 4.39 -1.15 -4.00
CA GLY A 57 5.44 -2.15 -3.82
C GLY A 57 5.27 -3.36 -4.72
N LEU A 58 4.05 -3.93 -4.79
CA LEU A 58 3.74 -5.02 -5.69
C LEU A 58 3.82 -4.60 -7.16
N ASN A 59 3.39 -3.37 -7.49
CA ASN A 59 3.46 -2.83 -8.84
C ASN A 59 4.89 -2.72 -9.37
N VAL A 60 5.87 -2.42 -8.51
CA VAL A 60 7.30 -2.45 -8.90
C VAL A 60 7.72 -3.85 -9.31
N GLN A 61 7.33 -4.87 -8.54
CA GLN A 61 7.74 -6.25 -8.78
C GLN A 61 6.99 -6.87 -9.96
N TRP A 62 5.66 -6.81 -9.95
CA TRP A 62 4.82 -7.41 -10.97
C TRP A 62 4.54 -6.47 -12.14
N GLY A 63 4.11 -5.25 -11.85
CA GLY A 63 3.70 -4.29 -12.87
C GLY A 63 4.82 -3.87 -13.82
N TYR A 64 6.03 -3.68 -13.31
CA TYR A 64 7.20 -3.30 -14.10
C TYR A 64 8.15 -4.46 -14.35
N GLY A 65 8.39 -5.31 -13.35
CA GLY A 65 9.36 -6.41 -13.44
C GLY A 65 8.80 -7.74 -13.93
N GLY A 66 7.48 -7.90 -14.04
CA GLY A 66 6.83 -9.14 -14.46
C GLY A 66 6.84 -10.26 -13.41
N MET A 67 7.43 -10.04 -12.23
CA MET A 67 7.60 -11.06 -11.20
C MET A 67 6.30 -11.33 -10.43
N ILE A 68 5.77 -12.54 -10.50
CA ILE A 68 4.57 -12.95 -9.78
C ILE A 68 4.92 -13.29 -8.33
N ASN A 69 4.84 -12.29 -7.44
CA ASN A 69 5.21 -12.42 -6.03
C ASN A 69 3.99 -12.39 -5.10
N PHE A 70 3.77 -13.47 -4.35
CA PHE A 70 2.73 -13.59 -3.33
C PHE A 70 3.24 -13.39 -1.90
N SER A 71 4.48 -12.92 -1.70
CA SER A 71 5.04 -12.66 -0.36
C SER A 71 4.72 -11.26 0.21
N VAL A 72 3.74 -10.55 -0.33
CA VAL A 72 3.36 -9.19 0.10
C VAL A 72 3.09 -9.14 1.61
N ALA A 73 2.27 -10.05 2.13
CA ALA A 73 1.95 -10.11 3.55
C ALA A 73 3.17 -10.39 4.43
N ALA A 74 4.16 -11.16 3.94
CA ALA A 74 5.39 -11.41 4.66
C ALA A 74 6.21 -10.12 4.85
N PHE A 75 6.48 -9.38 3.77
CA PHE A 75 7.26 -8.14 3.86
C PHE A 75 6.53 -7.04 4.64
N PHE A 76 5.22 -6.95 4.47
CA PHE A 76 4.38 -6.11 5.31
C PHE A 76 4.54 -6.49 6.79
N GLY A 77 4.42 -7.78 7.12
CA GLY A 77 4.55 -8.30 8.46
C GLY A 77 5.96 -8.08 9.05
N LEU A 78 7.02 -8.28 8.26
CA LEU A 78 8.40 -8.03 8.68
C LEU A 78 8.62 -6.56 9.06
N GLY A 79 8.07 -5.62 8.31
CA GLY A 79 8.09 -4.21 8.66
C GLY A 79 7.32 -3.92 9.94
N ALA A 80 6.09 -4.45 10.06
CA ALA A 80 5.24 -4.23 11.21
C ALA A 80 5.81 -4.83 12.50
N TYR A 81 6.19 -6.11 12.48
CA TYR A 81 6.78 -6.80 13.63
C TYR A 81 8.18 -6.28 13.95
N GLY A 82 9.03 -6.05 12.94
CA GLY A 82 10.38 -5.53 13.13
C GLY A 82 10.38 -4.20 13.88
N THR A 83 9.43 -3.32 13.58
CA THR A 83 9.27 -2.05 14.29
C THR A 83 8.58 -2.22 15.64
N ALA A 84 7.50 -3.01 15.69
CA ALA A 84 6.73 -3.24 16.91
C ALA A 84 7.59 -3.89 18.01
N LEU A 85 8.46 -4.85 17.68
CA LEU A 85 9.36 -5.50 18.63
C LEU A 85 10.36 -4.54 19.27
N LEU A 86 10.73 -3.47 18.58
CA LEU A 86 11.66 -2.45 19.10
C LEU A 86 10.94 -1.36 19.90
N THR A 87 9.68 -1.05 19.58
CA THR A 87 8.95 0.09 20.14
C THR A 87 7.94 -0.28 21.22
N ALA A 88 7.31 -1.45 21.12
CA ALA A 88 6.22 -1.83 22.00
C ALA A 88 6.65 -2.03 23.44
N SER A 89 5.93 -1.46 24.40
CA SER A 89 6.18 -1.65 25.83
C SER A 89 5.96 -3.11 26.29
N GLY A 90 5.12 -3.87 25.59
CA GLY A 90 4.88 -5.29 25.80
C GLY A 90 5.77 -6.23 24.99
N SER A 91 6.88 -5.73 24.41
CA SER A 91 7.78 -6.54 23.59
C SER A 91 8.55 -7.56 24.42
N PRO A 92 8.64 -8.83 23.98
CA PRO A 92 9.43 -9.85 24.68
C PRO A 92 10.94 -9.69 24.50
N ILE A 93 11.41 -8.95 23.50
CA ILE A 93 12.84 -8.80 23.19
C ILE A 93 13.39 -7.50 23.75
N SER A 94 12.82 -6.37 23.34
CA SER A 94 13.22 -5.04 23.78
C SER A 94 12.08 -4.07 23.45
N GLY A 95 11.79 -3.15 24.34
CA GLY A 95 10.77 -2.12 24.13
C GLY A 95 11.33 -0.73 24.37
N GLY A 96 10.59 0.30 23.97
CA GLY A 96 10.91 1.69 24.27
C GLY A 96 11.96 2.34 23.37
N VAL A 97 12.34 1.69 22.26
CA VAL A 97 13.17 2.32 21.23
C VAL A 97 12.33 3.37 20.50
N SER A 98 12.91 4.52 20.20
CA SER A 98 12.25 5.57 19.43
C SER A 98 11.71 5.04 18.09
N PRO A 99 10.47 5.38 17.70
CA PRO A 99 9.86 4.93 16.43
C PRO A 99 10.70 5.22 15.20
N ILE A 100 11.46 6.32 15.20
CA ILE A 100 12.34 6.69 14.07
C ILE A 100 13.49 5.68 13.94
N VAL A 101 14.12 5.28 15.05
CA VAL A 101 15.20 4.28 15.03
C VAL A 101 14.64 2.90 14.67
N ALA A 102 13.51 2.55 15.24
CA ALA A 102 12.83 1.29 14.97
C ALA A 102 12.37 1.14 13.52
N LEU A 103 11.98 2.23 12.85
CA LEU A 103 11.70 2.25 11.41
C LEU A 103 12.88 1.71 10.60
N PHE A 104 14.11 2.20 10.88
CA PHE A 104 15.30 1.70 10.18
C PHE A 104 15.61 0.25 10.55
N GLY A 105 15.34 -0.17 11.79
CA GLY A 105 15.46 -1.57 12.22
C GLY A 105 14.51 -2.49 11.46
N GLY A 106 13.24 -2.14 11.36
CA GLY A 106 12.23 -2.91 10.61
C GLY A 106 12.53 -2.98 9.11
N LEU A 107 12.93 -1.85 8.50
CA LEU A 107 13.34 -1.82 7.10
C LEU A 107 14.64 -2.61 6.86
N GLY A 108 15.59 -2.54 7.78
CA GLY A 108 16.85 -3.30 7.71
C GLY A 108 16.59 -4.81 7.74
N LEU A 109 15.73 -5.27 8.64
CA LEU A 109 15.30 -6.67 8.70
C LEU A 109 14.62 -7.10 7.39
N ALA A 110 13.70 -6.30 6.88
CA ALA A 110 13.02 -6.57 5.61
C ALA A 110 14.00 -6.59 4.42
N ALA A 111 15.00 -5.69 4.38
CA ALA A 111 16.01 -5.65 3.34
C ALA A 111 16.88 -6.93 3.33
N VAL A 112 17.36 -7.33 4.51
CA VAL A 112 18.18 -8.55 4.65
C VAL A 112 17.38 -9.79 4.20
N LEU A 113 16.14 -9.92 4.67
CA LEU A 113 15.30 -11.04 4.28
C LEU A 113 14.88 -10.97 2.81
N ALA A 114 14.67 -9.77 2.24
CA ALA A 114 14.42 -9.64 0.80
C ALA A 114 15.58 -10.16 -0.05
N VAL A 115 16.83 -9.93 0.36
CA VAL A 115 17.99 -10.46 -0.34
C VAL A 115 18.12 -11.97 -0.16
N ILE A 116 17.99 -12.48 1.09
CA ILE A 116 18.09 -13.91 1.40
C ILE A 116 17.04 -14.72 0.65
N ILE A 117 15.82 -14.22 0.62
CA ILE A 117 14.66 -14.84 0.00
C ILE A 117 14.69 -14.67 -1.52
N GLY A 118 14.96 -13.44 -1.98
CA GLY A 118 14.99 -13.10 -3.39
C GLY A 118 16.04 -13.89 -4.15
N TYR A 119 17.22 -14.13 -3.56
CA TYR A 119 18.31 -14.81 -4.24
C TYR A 119 17.94 -16.23 -4.77
N PRO A 120 17.36 -17.13 -3.99
CA PRO A 120 16.91 -18.42 -4.52
C PRO A 120 15.63 -18.33 -5.33
N THR A 121 14.66 -17.50 -4.93
CA THR A 121 13.32 -17.48 -5.52
C THR A 121 13.31 -16.87 -6.93
N LEU A 122 14.12 -15.84 -7.18
CA LEU A 122 14.20 -15.20 -8.51
C LEU A 122 14.89 -16.03 -9.58
N LYS A 123 15.49 -17.15 -9.23
CA LYS A 123 16.01 -18.14 -10.17
C LYS A 123 14.94 -19.13 -10.64
N LEU A 124 13.78 -19.12 -10.01
CA LEU A 124 12.66 -19.96 -10.39
C LEU A 124 11.89 -19.33 -11.55
N ARG A 125 11.24 -20.19 -12.35
CA ARG A 125 10.27 -19.72 -13.35
C ARG A 125 9.06 -19.07 -12.65
N ASP A 126 8.35 -18.20 -13.33
CA ASP A 126 7.29 -17.36 -12.75
C ASP A 126 6.24 -18.13 -11.93
N ASP A 127 5.77 -19.29 -12.43
CA ASP A 127 4.79 -20.12 -11.70
C ASP A 127 5.37 -20.68 -10.40
N TYR A 128 6.62 -21.11 -10.41
CA TYR A 128 7.30 -21.62 -9.21
C TYR A 128 7.65 -20.48 -8.25
N LEU A 129 7.95 -19.29 -8.76
CA LEU A 129 8.15 -18.10 -7.94
C LEU A 129 6.88 -17.76 -7.17
N ALA A 130 5.70 -17.83 -7.83
CA ALA A 130 4.41 -17.58 -7.20
C ALA A 130 4.17 -18.54 -6.02
N ILE A 131 4.35 -19.85 -6.24
CA ILE A 131 4.14 -20.87 -5.21
C ILE A 131 5.15 -20.72 -4.07
N ALA A 132 6.44 -20.53 -4.41
CA ALA A 132 7.51 -20.39 -3.42
C ALA A 132 7.31 -19.13 -2.56
N SER A 133 6.92 -18.01 -3.16
CA SER A 133 6.69 -16.75 -2.46
C SER A 133 5.46 -16.81 -1.54
N LEU A 134 4.40 -17.52 -1.94
CA LEU A 134 3.23 -17.76 -1.10
C LEU A 134 3.59 -18.67 0.09
N GLY A 135 4.30 -19.77 -0.17
CA GLY A 135 4.77 -20.67 0.88
C GLY A 135 5.68 -19.98 1.88
N LEU A 136 6.55 -19.11 1.39
CA LEU A 136 7.43 -18.32 2.24
C LEU A 136 6.66 -17.34 3.12
N ALA A 137 5.65 -16.65 2.57
CA ALA A 137 4.79 -15.76 3.36
C ALA A 137 4.14 -16.51 4.51
N GLU A 138 3.69 -17.74 4.27
CA GLU A 138 3.10 -18.59 5.29
C GLU A 138 4.14 -19.07 6.31
N VAL A 139 5.35 -19.38 5.89
CA VAL A 139 6.46 -19.73 6.81
C VAL A 139 6.75 -18.57 7.76
N VAL A 140 6.83 -17.33 7.27
CA VAL A 140 7.02 -16.15 8.12
C VAL A 140 5.87 -16.00 9.11
N ARG A 141 4.62 -16.14 8.66
CA ARG A 141 3.43 -16.06 9.52
C ARG A 141 3.44 -17.14 10.60
N ILE A 142 3.71 -18.39 10.22
CA ILE A 142 3.75 -19.54 11.15
C ILE A 142 4.91 -19.40 12.14
N PHE A 143 6.07 -18.90 11.69
CA PHE A 143 7.19 -18.60 12.59
C PHE A 143 6.75 -17.58 13.65
N ILE A 144 6.18 -16.47 13.25
CA ILE A 144 5.69 -15.44 14.17
C ILE A 144 4.62 -16.02 15.12
N LEU A 145 3.74 -16.89 14.63
CA LEU A 145 2.67 -17.48 15.43
C LEU A 145 3.19 -18.43 16.50
N ASN A 146 4.21 -19.25 16.19
CA ASN A 146 4.70 -20.31 17.08
C ASN A 146 5.81 -19.86 18.02
N GLU A 147 6.64 -18.88 17.61
CA GLU A 147 7.76 -18.39 18.39
C GLU A 147 7.33 -17.35 19.43
N SER A 148 6.45 -17.73 20.35
CA SER A 148 5.83 -16.82 21.33
C SER A 148 6.83 -16.12 22.24
N GLN A 149 7.99 -16.73 22.49
CA GLN A 149 9.05 -16.11 23.30
C GLN A 149 9.71 -14.90 22.61
N TRP A 150 9.64 -14.83 21.27
CA TRP A 150 10.27 -13.77 20.47
C TRP A 150 9.26 -12.77 19.91
N THR A 151 8.05 -13.21 19.62
CA THR A 151 7.06 -12.45 18.86
C THR A 151 5.74 -12.23 19.59
N ALA A 152 5.62 -12.71 20.85
CA ALA A 152 4.35 -12.83 21.59
C ALA A 152 3.30 -13.78 20.93
N GLY A 153 3.64 -14.46 19.84
CA GLY A 153 2.81 -15.49 19.21
C GLY A 153 1.41 -15.03 18.84
N SER A 154 0.41 -15.86 19.16
CA SER A 154 -1.02 -15.59 18.87
C SER A 154 -1.60 -14.38 19.62
N ALA A 155 -0.99 -13.98 20.75
CA ALA A 155 -1.44 -12.81 21.51
C ALA A 155 -1.20 -11.49 20.79
N GLY A 156 -0.20 -11.46 19.90
CA GLY A 156 0.22 -10.24 19.20
C GLY A 156 0.93 -9.25 20.12
N LEU A 157 1.42 -8.18 19.52
CA LEU A 157 2.14 -7.12 20.21
C LEU A 157 1.22 -5.94 20.47
N THR A 158 1.11 -5.53 21.73
CA THR A 158 0.34 -4.38 22.21
C THR A 158 1.28 -3.31 22.80
N GLY A 159 0.76 -2.11 23.02
CA GLY A 159 1.56 -1.03 23.61
C GLY A 159 2.56 -0.42 22.63
N ILE A 160 2.27 -0.48 21.35
CA ILE A 160 3.02 0.21 20.31
C ILE A 160 2.70 1.71 20.41
N PRO A 161 3.70 2.61 20.53
CA PRO A 161 3.42 4.04 20.62
C PRO A 161 2.97 4.60 19.27
N LEU A 162 2.24 5.72 19.30
CA LEU A 162 2.06 6.55 18.09
C LEU A 162 3.42 7.08 17.64
N PHE A 163 3.65 7.25 16.34
CA PHE A 163 4.97 7.60 15.80
C PHE A 163 5.57 8.88 16.39
N PHE A 164 4.73 9.83 16.76
CA PHE A 164 5.12 11.12 17.36
C PHE A 164 4.82 11.24 18.85
N SER A 165 4.54 10.13 19.58
CA SER A 165 4.20 10.18 21.01
C SER A 165 5.32 10.82 21.87
N ASP A 166 6.57 10.61 21.48
CA ASP A 166 7.75 11.00 22.25
C ASP A 166 8.34 12.36 21.85
N TRP A 167 7.65 13.09 20.96
CA TRP A 167 8.15 14.40 20.54
C TRP A 167 7.91 15.46 21.61
N PRO A 168 8.99 16.10 22.11
CA PRO A 168 8.88 17.04 23.23
C PRO A 168 8.00 18.25 22.90
N VAL A 169 7.94 18.67 21.63
CA VAL A 169 7.10 19.79 21.17
C VAL A 169 5.60 19.50 21.36
N LEU A 170 5.18 18.23 21.36
CA LEU A 170 3.77 17.84 21.54
C LEU A 170 3.39 17.74 23.02
N GLY A 171 4.35 17.51 23.92
CA GLY A 171 4.13 17.48 25.38
C GLY A 171 3.84 18.85 25.99
N ASP A 172 4.38 19.91 25.38
CA ASP A 172 4.21 21.29 25.86
C ASP A 172 2.92 21.96 25.37
N LEU A 173 2.17 21.34 24.46
CA LEU A 173 0.91 21.87 23.97
C LEU A 173 -0.19 21.59 24.98
N THR A 174 -0.83 22.65 25.50
CA THR A 174 -1.96 22.53 26.43
C THR A 174 -3.20 22.03 25.70
N TYR A 175 -3.62 20.80 25.95
CA TYR A 175 -4.84 20.20 25.40
C TYR A 175 -5.98 20.25 26.42
N PRO A 176 -7.25 20.35 26.05
CA PRO A 176 -7.81 20.27 24.68
C PRO A 176 -7.92 21.62 23.97
N TYR A 177 -7.66 21.65 22.66
CA TYR A 177 -8.04 22.81 21.85
C TYR A 177 -9.53 22.75 21.53
N VAL A 178 -10.29 23.71 22.04
CA VAL A 178 -11.71 23.87 21.73
C VAL A 178 -11.83 25.00 20.69
N PHE A 179 -12.20 24.66 19.47
CA PHE A 179 -12.44 25.65 18.43
C PHE A 179 -13.90 26.15 18.55
N ASN A 180 -14.10 27.34 19.09
CA ASN A 180 -15.40 27.95 19.25
C ASN A 180 -15.70 28.93 18.12
N VAL A 181 -16.78 28.70 17.36
CA VAL A 181 -17.31 29.66 16.39
C VAL A 181 -18.72 30.01 16.80
N GLY A 182 -18.98 31.31 17.10
CA GLY A 182 -20.31 31.79 17.46
C GLY A 182 -20.88 31.23 18.76
N GLY A 183 -20.02 30.85 19.72
CA GLY A 183 -20.45 30.30 21.01
C GLY A 183 -20.77 28.81 21.02
N THR A 184 -20.66 28.14 19.89
CA THR A 184 -20.79 26.69 19.78
C THR A 184 -19.39 26.06 19.58
N SER A 185 -19.02 25.05 20.41
CA SER A 185 -17.80 24.29 20.25
C SER A 185 -17.92 23.38 19.02
N LEU A 186 -17.32 23.80 17.91
CA LEU A 186 -17.35 23.03 16.65
C LEU A 186 -16.37 21.86 16.63
N PHE A 187 -15.25 21.97 17.34
CA PHE A 187 -14.21 20.93 17.35
C PHE A 187 -13.56 20.81 18.72
N TYR A 188 -13.56 19.58 19.24
CA TYR A 188 -12.77 19.19 20.40
C TYR A 188 -11.58 18.36 19.91
N MET A 189 -10.38 18.93 19.96
CA MET A 189 -9.15 18.22 19.57
C MET A 189 -8.44 17.69 20.82
N SER A 190 -8.56 16.41 21.08
CA SER A 190 -7.76 15.72 22.08
C SER A 190 -6.31 15.51 21.56
N GLN A 191 -5.38 15.33 22.48
CA GLN A 191 -3.98 15.01 22.13
C GLN A 191 -3.88 13.81 21.17
N SER A 192 -4.70 12.78 21.39
CA SER A 192 -4.73 11.59 20.52
C SER A 192 -5.17 11.89 19.08
N VAL A 193 -6.07 12.85 18.87
CA VAL A 193 -6.48 13.26 17.52
C VAL A 193 -5.35 14.01 16.81
N VAL A 194 -4.65 14.90 17.52
CA VAL A 194 -3.53 15.66 16.94
C VAL A 194 -2.38 14.73 16.56
N THR A 195 -1.98 13.82 17.44
CA THR A 195 -0.90 12.86 17.15
C THR A 195 -1.30 11.91 16.03
N SER A 196 -2.55 11.46 15.98
CA SER A 196 -3.05 10.65 14.86
C SER A 196 -3.06 11.44 13.55
N ALA A 197 -3.43 12.71 13.57
CA ALA A 197 -3.37 13.57 12.39
C ALA A 197 -1.94 13.73 11.86
N LEU A 198 -0.97 13.93 12.74
CA LEU A 198 0.44 14.00 12.37
C LEU A 198 0.95 12.67 11.76
N ASN A 199 0.55 11.53 12.31
CA ASN A 199 0.87 10.22 11.75
C ASN A 199 0.30 10.07 10.32
N VAL A 200 -0.95 10.51 10.11
CA VAL A 200 -1.58 10.47 8.78
C VAL A 200 -0.90 11.42 7.80
N VAL A 201 -0.54 12.62 8.23
CA VAL A 201 0.24 13.56 7.41
C VAL A 201 1.58 12.93 7.03
N LEU A 202 2.30 12.33 7.99
CA LEU A 202 3.57 11.67 7.74
C LEU A 202 3.43 10.55 6.69
N VAL A 203 2.49 9.62 6.88
CA VAL A 203 2.32 8.52 5.93
C VAL A 203 1.89 9.01 4.55
N THR A 204 1.08 10.07 4.48
CA THR A 204 0.68 10.70 3.21
C THR A 204 1.87 11.33 2.48
N VAL A 205 2.74 12.02 3.22
CA VAL A 205 4.00 12.56 2.68
C VAL A 205 4.91 11.44 2.18
N ILE A 206 4.98 10.33 2.90
CA ILE A 206 5.77 9.16 2.48
C ILE A 206 5.18 8.51 1.23
N VAL A 207 3.86 8.36 1.13
CA VAL A 207 3.20 7.87 -0.10
C VAL A 207 3.56 8.78 -1.28
N ALA A 208 3.49 10.10 -1.10
CA ALA A 208 3.88 11.06 -2.14
C ALA A 208 5.37 10.93 -2.50
N ALA A 209 6.25 10.80 -1.51
CA ALA A 209 7.69 10.63 -1.73
C ALA A 209 8.00 9.32 -2.48
N VAL A 210 7.39 8.21 -2.06
CA VAL A 210 7.52 6.90 -2.75
C VAL A 210 6.98 6.99 -4.18
N TYR A 211 5.82 7.62 -4.38
CA TYR A 211 5.28 7.83 -5.73
C TYR A 211 6.23 8.62 -6.63
N LEU A 212 6.77 9.75 -6.14
CA LEU A 212 7.71 10.57 -6.90
C LEU A 212 9.03 9.82 -7.19
N PHE A 213 9.54 9.07 -6.21
CA PHE A 213 10.70 8.20 -6.38
C PHE A 213 10.45 7.15 -7.46
N LEU A 214 9.33 6.41 -7.38
CA LEU A 214 8.97 5.38 -8.36
C LEU A 214 8.77 5.99 -9.75
N ARG A 215 8.04 7.08 -9.87
CA ARG A 215 7.87 7.79 -11.13
C ARG A 215 9.21 8.13 -11.78
N ARG A 216 10.17 8.64 -10.97
CA ARG A 216 11.49 8.99 -11.49
C ARG A 216 12.28 7.78 -11.95
N ILE A 217 12.31 6.69 -11.17
CA ILE A 217 13.08 5.49 -11.55
C ILE A 217 12.42 4.74 -12.71
N HIS A 218 11.10 4.70 -12.78
CA HIS A 218 10.39 4.04 -13.89
C HIS A 218 10.57 4.77 -15.23
N GLN A 219 10.76 6.10 -15.22
CA GLN A 219 11.09 6.90 -16.40
C GLN A 219 12.58 6.86 -16.77
N SER A 220 13.43 6.30 -15.91
CA SER A 220 14.87 6.17 -16.11
C SER A 220 15.25 5.00 -17.05
N PRO A 221 16.52 4.88 -17.46
CA PRO A 221 17.00 3.68 -18.17
C PRO A 221 16.72 2.37 -17.42
N TRP A 222 16.74 2.38 -16.08
CA TRP A 222 16.44 1.23 -15.26
C TRP A 222 15.00 0.71 -15.48
N GLY A 223 14.03 1.60 -15.48
CA GLY A 223 12.63 1.23 -15.73
C GLY A 223 12.39 0.70 -17.14
N ARG A 224 13.12 1.20 -18.15
CA ARG A 224 13.06 0.67 -19.51
C ARG A 224 13.58 -0.76 -19.59
N VAL A 225 14.71 -1.05 -18.94
CA VAL A 225 15.27 -2.42 -18.89
C VAL A 225 14.28 -3.38 -18.19
N LEU A 226 13.66 -2.97 -17.07
CA LEU A 226 12.66 -3.81 -16.40
C LEU A 226 11.47 -4.14 -17.30
N ARG A 227 10.94 -3.15 -18.04
CA ARG A 227 9.84 -3.40 -18.98
C ARG A 227 10.24 -4.33 -20.12
N THR A 228 11.49 -4.26 -20.59
CA THR A 228 12.03 -5.21 -21.58
C THR A 228 12.08 -6.61 -20.99
N ILE A 229 12.61 -6.78 -19.77
CA ILE A 229 12.64 -8.06 -19.05
C ILE A 229 11.24 -8.64 -18.87
N ARG A 230 10.27 -7.81 -18.50
CA ARG A 230 8.85 -8.23 -18.37
C ARG A 230 8.28 -8.75 -19.68
N THR A 231 8.66 -8.16 -20.82
CA THR A 231 8.12 -8.52 -22.13
C THR A 231 8.82 -9.77 -22.69
N ASP A 232 10.15 -9.79 -22.61
CA ASP A 232 10.99 -10.88 -23.11
C ASP A 232 12.34 -10.85 -22.37
N GLU A 233 12.52 -11.77 -21.44
CA GLU A 233 13.74 -11.85 -20.61
C GLU A 233 14.93 -12.33 -21.44
N ASP A 234 14.73 -13.30 -22.33
CA ASP A 234 15.78 -13.87 -23.18
C ASP A 234 16.32 -12.80 -24.13
N LEU A 235 15.45 -11.95 -24.67
CA LEU A 235 15.86 -10.80 -25.48
C LEU A 235 16.72 -9.82 -24.67
N ALA A 236 16.35 -9.52 -23.44
CA ALA A 236 17.13 -8.63 -22.59
C ALA A 236 18.54 -9.21 -22.30
N GLU A 237 18.65 -10.52 -22.09
CA GLU A 237 19.92 -11.22 -21.89
C GLU A 237 20.79 -11.20 -23.14
N THR A 238 20.22 -11.44 -24.32
CA THR A 238 20.97 -11.37 -25.60
C THR A 238 21.50 -9.95 -25.88
N LEU A 239 20.82 -8.92 -25.36
CA LEU A 239 21.30 -7.54 -25.39
C LEU A 239 22.33 -7.22 -24.28
N GLY A 240 22.83 -8.22 -23.58
CA GLY A 240 23.89 -8.10 -22.57
C GLY A 240 23.42 -7.50 -21.23
N LYS A 241 22.11 -7.54 -20.92
CA LYS A 241 21.59 -7.08 -19.62
C LYS A 241 21.63 -8.20 -18.59
N ASN A 242 22.07 -7.89 -17.37
CA ASN A 242 22.00 -8.83 -16.26
C ASN A 242 20.57 -8.81 -15.67
N THR A 243 19.68 -9.64 -16.23
CA THR A 243 18.26 -9.70 -15.88
C THR A 243 18.04 -10.01 -14.41
N PHE A 244 18.83 -10.96 -13.85
CA PHE A 244 18.79 -11.30 -12.43
C PHE A 244 19.08 -10.11 -11.52
N ALA A 245 20.08 -9.28 -11.83
CA ALA A 245 20.41 -8.12 -11.00
C ALA A 245 19.28 -7.07 -11.02
N PHE A 246 18.66 -6.82 -12.17
CA PHE A 246 17.51 -5.91 -12.27
C PHE A 246 16.28 -6.44 -11.55
N LYS A 247 15.95 -7.72 -11.68
CA LYS A 247 14.88 -8.39 -10.95
C LYS A 247 15.13 -8.31 -9.43
N MET A 248 16.34 -8.58 -8.97
CA MET A 248 16.71 -8.49 -7.55
C MET A 248 16.53 -7.07 -7.00
N GLN A 249 16.98 -6.05 -7.72
CA GLN A 249 16.78 -4.66 -7.32
C GLN A 249 15.29 -4.31 -7.21
N ALA A 250 14.48 -4.68 -8.21
CA ALA A 250 13.04 -4.45 -8.19
C ALA A 250 12.36 -5.22 -7.04
N PHE A 251 12.80 -6.45 -6.76
CA PHE A 251 12.29 -7.26 -5.66
C PHE A 251 12.58 -6.60 -4.31
N VAL A 252 13.82 -6.16 -4.07
CA VAL A 252 14.21 -5.49 -2.81
C VAL A 252 13.47 -4.15 -2.65
N ILE A 253 13.43 -3.32 -3.70
CA ILE A 253 12.72 -2.03 -3.65
C ILE A 253 11.23 -2.24 -3.33
N GLY A 254 10.56 -3.15 -4.03
CA GLY A 254 9.15 -3.45 -3.78
C GLY A 254 8.91 -3.99 -2.37
N SER A 255 9.77 -4.90 -1.89
CA SER A 255 9.70 -5.47 -0.54
C SER A 255 9.91 -4.41 0.55
N LEU A 256 10.83 -3.46 0.35
CA LEU A 256 11.04 -2.35 1.28
C LEU A 256 9.85 -1.40 1.34
N ILE A 257 9.19 -1.13 0.21
CA ILE A 257 7.97 -0.32 0.18
C ILE A 257 6.83 -1.03 0.92
N MET A 258 6.69 -2.35 0.75
CA MET A 258 5.71 -3.16 1.50
C MET A 258 6.01 -3.18 3.00
N ALA A 259 7.29 -3.31 3.38
CA ALA A 259 7.71 -3.25 4.78
C ALA A 259 7.45 -1.87 5.39
N LEU A 260 7.68 -0.80 4.63
CA LEU A 260 7.38 0.57 5.04
C LEU A 260 5.87 0.73 5.36
N ALA A 261 4.99 0.13 4.56
CA ALA A 261 3.56 0.08 4.86
C ALA A 261 3.29 -0.63 6.21
N GLY A 262 4.01 -1.71 6.50
CA GLY A 262 3.92 -2.44 7.76
C GLY A 262 4.37 -1.62 8.96
N VAL A 263 5.48 -0.90 8.83
CA VAL A 263 5.97 0.02 9.87
C VAL A 263 4.89 1.03 10.28
N PHE A 264 4.27 1.70 9.30
CA PHE A 264 3.22 2.67 9.61
C PHE A 264 1.92 2.03 10.07
N TYR A 265 1.62 0.81 9.64
CA TYR A 265 0.46 0.06 10.13
C TYR A 265 0.54 -0.17 11.64
N SER A 266 1.67 -0.64 12.12
CA SER A 266 1.84 -0.90 13.55
C SER A 266 1.61 0.34 14.41
N HIS A 267 2.08 1.50 13.94
CA HIS A 267 1.90 2.80 14.63
C HIS A 267 0.53 3.46 14.40
N LEU A 268 -0.26 2.98 13.42
CA LEU A 268 -1.62 3.46 13.17
C LEU A 268 -2.64 2.67 14.00
N VAL A 269 -2.49 1.32 14.00
CA VAL A 269 -3.43 0.40 14.68
C VAL A 269 -3.03 0.20 16.14
N LEU A 270 -1.77 0.45 16.51
CA LEU A 270 -1.17 0.29 17.85
C LEU A 270 -1.19 -1.17 18.34
N PHE A 271 -1.36 -2.08 17.41
CA PHE A 271 -1.44 -3.52 17.63
C PHE A 271 -1.02 -4.25 16.35
N VAL A 272 -0.28 -5.35 16.50
CA VAL A 272 0.10 -6.24 15.40
C VAL A 272 -0.04 -7.68 15.83
N SER A 273 -0.64 -8.50 14.97
CA SER A 273 -0.88 -9.91 15.22
C SER A 273 -0.53 -10.77 13.99
N PRO A 274 -0.29 -12.11 14.15
CA PRO A 274 -0.07 -12.99 13.01
C PRO A 274 -1.26 -13.06 12.04
N GLN A 275 -2.47 -12.67 12.49
CA GLN A 275 -3.67 -12.60 11.65
C GLN A 275 -3.55 -11.52 10.56
N ASP A 276 -2.79 -10.45 10.80
CA ASP A 276 -2.57 -9.39 9.82
C ASP A 276 -1.72 -9.87 8.62
N LEU A 277 -0.96 -10.96 8.81
CA LEU A 277 -0.10 -11.57 7.80
C LEU A 277 -0.79 -12.70 7.01
N GLN A 278 -2.09 -12.87 7.13
CA GLN A 278 -2.80 -13.92 6.39
C GLN A 278 -2.68 -13.71 4.86
N PRO A 279 -2.67 -14.81 4.07
CA PRO A 279 -2.59 -14.74 2.61
C PRO A 279 -3.65 -13.86 1.97
N ILE A 280 -4.83 -13.71 2.61
CA ILE A 280 -5.90 -12.86 2.12
C ILE A 280 -5.46 -11.38 1.96
N THR A 281 -4.55 -10.90 2.81
CA THR A 281 -3.97 -9.55 2.69
C THR A 281 -3.21 -9.40 1.38
N THR A 282 -2.41 -10.41 1.01
CA THR A 282 -1.72 -10.44 -0.29
C THR A 282 -2.73 -10.40 -1.45
N PHE A 283 -3.79 -11.21 -1.39
CA PHE A 283 -4.81 -11.22 -2.44
C PHE A 283 -5.50 -9.88 -2.61
N TYR A 284 -5.82 -9.17 -1.53
CA TYR A 284 -6.38 -7.81 -1.63
C TYR A 284 -5.44 -6.84 -2.35
N VAL A 285 -4.14 -6.94 -2.10
CA VAL A 285 -3.15 -6.08 -2.78
C VAL A 285 -3.02 -6.46 -4.26
N TRP A 286 -3.08 -7.75 -4.61
CA TRP A 286 -3.14 -8.20 -6.00
C TRP A 286 -4.36 -7.63 -6.72
N VAL A 287 -5.54 -7.74 -6.11
CA VAL A 287 -6.77 -7.16 -6.65
C VAL A 287 -6.63 -5.64 -6.82
N ALA A 288 -6.02 -4.96 -5.85
CA ALA A 288 -5.78 -3.52 -5.94
C ALA A 288 -4.95 -3.15 -7.18
N VAL A 289 -3.86 -3.88 -7.45
CA VAL A 289 -3.00 -3.61 -8.61
C VAL A 289 -3.70 -3.95 -9.93
N ILE A 290 -4.45 -5.06 -9.99
CA ILE A 290 -5.25 -5.44 -11.18
C ILE A 290 -6.30 -4.36 -11.46
N LEU A 291 -7.05 -3.96 -10.45
CA LEU A 291 -8.11 -2.96 -10.53
C LEU A 291 -7.56 -1.61 -10.97
N GLY A 292 -6.47 -1.18 -10.36
CA GLY A 292 -5.86 0.11 -10.65
C GLY A 292 -5.25 0.18 -12.05
N GLY A 293 -4.61 -0.91 -12.49
CA GLY A 293 -3.89 -1.05 -13.75
C GLY A 293 -2.42 -1.38 -13.52
N THR A 294 -2.02 -2.58 -13.97
CA THR A 294 -0.65 -3.10 -13.81
C THR A 294 0.36 -2.26 -14.59
N GLY A 295 1.45 -1.85 -13.93
CA GLY A 295 2.47 -1.01 -14.54
C GLY A 295 2.15 0.49 -14.48
N SER A 296 1.11 0.90 -13.73
CA SER A 296 0.77 2.29 -13.46
C SER A 296 0.84 2.57 -11.97
N ASP A 297 1.73 3.48 -11.55
CA ASP A 297 1.86 3.85 -10.14
C ASP A 297 0.61 4.59 -9.64
N ARG A 298 0.00 5.45 -10.47
CA ARG A 298 -1.28 6.12 -10.17
C ARG A 298 -2.42 5.11 -10.05
N GLY A 299 -2.42 4.11 -10.95
CA GLY A 299 -3.37 3.01 -10.91
C GLY A 299 -3.24 2.20 -9.61
N ALA A 300 -2.03 1.79 -9.24
CA ALA A 300 -1.77 1.04 -8.01
C ALA A 300 -2.25 1.80 -6.76
N MET A 301 -2.01 3.11 -6.67
CA MET A 301 -2.53 3.95 -5.58
C MET A 301 -4.06 3.95 -5.54
N LEU A 302 -4.72 4.18 -6.69
CA LEU A 302 -6.17 4.17 -6.79
C LEU A 302 -6.76 2.81 -6.38
N GLY A 303 -6.13 1.73 -6.82
CA GLY A 303 -6.53 0.38 -6.45
C GLY A 303 -6.43 0.12 -4.96
N GLY A 304 -5.31 0.49 -4.33
CA GLY A 304 -5.11 0.40 -2.88
C GLY A 304 -6.19 1.17 -2.09
N PHE A 305 -6.47 2.39 -2.50
CA PHE A 305 -7.57 3.20 -1.93
C PHE A 305 -8.94 2.51 -2.09
N THR A 306 -9.24 1.98 -3.29
CA THR A 306 -10.53 1.35 -3.58
C THR A 306 -10.76 0.09 -2.74
N ILE A 307 -9.71 -0.73 -2.53
CA ILE A 307 -9.82 -1.91 -1.66
C ILE A 307 -10.17 -1.51 -0.23
N VAL A 308 -9.55 -0.47 0.32
CA VAL A 308 -9.88 0.02 1.67
C VAL A 308 -11.30 0.56 1.72
N ALA A 309 -11.73 1.31 0.70
CA ALA A 309 -13.10 1.81 0.62
C ALA A 309 -14.14 0.67 0.64
N ILE A 310 -13.87 -0.44 -0.07
CA ILE A 310 -14.72 -1.64 -0.03
C ILE A 310 -14.67 -2.30 1.34
N GLN A 311 -13.48 -2.48 1.93
CA GLN A 311 -13.32 -3.14 3.23
C GLN A 311 -14.05 -2.39 4.35
N GLN A 312 -13.87 -1.08 4.40
CA GLN A 312 -14.45 -0.27 5.47
C GLN A 312 -15.93 0.07 5.19
N GLY A 313 -16.29 0.27 3.93
CA GLY A 313 -17.68 0.47 3.52
C GLY A 313 -18.56 -0.73 3.85
N THR A 314 -18.12 -1.95 3.56
CA THR A 314 -18.87 -3.18 3.91
C THR A 314 -18.99 -3.38 5.41
N ARG A 315 -17.94 -3.07 6.17
CA ARG A 315 -17.99 -3.13 7.64
C ARG A 315 -19.02 -2.15 8.19
N PHE A 316 -19.00 -0.92 7.73
CA PHE A 316 -19.94 0.10 8.13
C PHE A 316 -21.40 -0.28 7.84
N MET A 317 -21.69 -0.83 6.65
CA MET A 317 -23.04 -1.28 6.28
C MET A 317 -23.56 -2.41 7.17
N THR A 318 -22.66 -3.24 7.68
CA THR A 318 -23.03 -4.36 8.56
C THR A 318 -23.22 -3.91 10.00
N ASP A 319 -22.33 -3.04 10.49
CA ASP A 319 -22.38 -2.52 11.86
C ASP A 319 -23.63 -1.65 12.09
N THR A 320 -24.17 -1.01 11.05
CA THR A 320 -25.44 -0.25 11.08
C THR A 320 -26.67 -1.15 10.96
N GLY A 321 -26.52 -2.45 10.77
CA GLY A 321 -27.63 -3.38 10.60
C GLY A 321 -28.41 -3.21 9.27
N ALA A 322 -27.83 -2.48 8.29
CA ALA A 322 -28.48 -2.23 7.01
C ALA A 322 -28.65 -3.51 6.16
N LEU A 323 -27.84 -4.55 6.44
CA LEU A 323 -27.90 -5.82 5.72
C LEU A 323 -27.86 -7.01 6.69
N PRO A 324 -28.65 -8.08 6.44
CA PRO A 324 -28.66 -9.28 7.27
C PRO A 324 -27.46 -10.21 7.03
N ILE A 325 -26.48 -9.78 6.22
CA ILE A 325 -25.30 -10.56 5.83
C ILE A 325 -24.08 -10.02 6.56
N GLY A 326 -23.21 -10.91 7.06
CA GLY A 326 -21.96 -10.52 7.70
C GLY A 326 -21.01 -9.73 6.78
N ALA A 327 -20.21 -8.82 7.36
CA ALA A 327 -19.29 -7.96 6.60
C ALA A 327 -18.26 -8.74 5.78
N ALA A 328 -17.73 -9.85 6.30
CA ALA A 328 -16.69 -10.63 5.62
C ALA A 328 -17.19 -11.34 4.35
N PRO A 329 -18.31 -12.07 4.35
CA PRO A 329 -18.87 -12.66 3.12
C PRO A 329 -19.23 -11.60 2.09
N LEU A 330 -19.86 -10.49 2.51
CA LEU A 330 -20.24 -9.40 1.61
C LEU A 330 -19.00 -8.78 0.94
N ARG A 331 -17.94 -8.55 1.68
CA ARG A 331 -16.67 -8.05 1.16
C ARG A 331 -16.07 -8.95 0.09
N LEU A 332 -15.97 -10.27 0.38
CA LEU A 332 -15.42 -11.24 -0.57
C LEU A 332 -16.26 -11.30 -1.86
N MET A 333 -17.59 -11.25 -1.73
CA MET A 333 -18.49 -11.20 -2.86
C MET A 333 -18.27 -9.94 -3.71
N LEU A 334 -18.21 -8.77 -3.09
CA LEU A 334 -17.99 -7.50 -3.80
C LEU A 334 -16.63 -7.44 -4.48
N VAL A 335 -15.57 -7.91 -3.81
CA VAL A 335 -14.23 -7.98 -4.38
C VAL A 335 -14.21 -8.95 -5.57
N GLY A 336 -14.83 -10.12 -5.45
CA GLY A 336 -14.94 -11.09 -6.56
C GLY A 336 -15.71 -10.55 -7.74
N LEU A 337 -16.87 -9.94 -7.52
CA LEU A 337 -17.65 -9.28 -8.58
C LEU A 337 -16.85 -8.17 -9.27
N LEU A 338 -16.15 -7.35 -8.49
CA LEU A 338 -15.36 -6.25 -9.00
C LEU A 338 -14.22 -6.74 -9.90
N ILE A 339 -13.54 -7.84 -9.55
CA ILE A 339 -12.52 -8.47 -10.39
C ILE A 339 -13.16 -8.90 -11.73
N ILE A 340 -14.28 -9.62 -11.68
CA ILE A 340 -14.97 -10.09 -12.89
C ILE A 340 -15.35 -8.91 -13.78
N PHE A 341 -15.91 -7.84 -13.21
CA PHE A 341 -16.29 -6.65 -13.96
C PHE A 341 -15.09 -5.97 -14.62
N ILE A 342 -13.99 -5.81 -13.87
CA ILE A 342 -12.81 -5.12 -14.41
C ILE A 342 -12.12 -5.95 -15.46
N VAL A 343 -11.86 -7.22 -15.23
CA VAL A 343 -11.23 -8.10 -16.22
C VAL A 343 -12.07 -8.17 -17.50
N ARG A 344 -13.42 -8.17 -17.40
CA ARG A 344 -14.31 -8.21 -18.55
C ARG A 344 -14.43 -6.88 -19.28
N LEU A 345 -14.56 -5.77 -18.56
CA LEU A 345 -14.89 -4.47 -19.15
C LEU A 345 -13.65 -3.60 -19.38
N ARG A 346 -12.62 -3.75 -18.56
CA ARG A 346 -11.38 -2.96 -18.59
C ARG A 346 -10.16 -3.78 -18.18
N PRO A 347 -9.69 -4.70 -19.04
CA PRO A 347 -8.56 -5.58 -18.72
C PRO A 347 -7.25 -4.81 -18.43
N GLU A 348 -7.14 -3.56 -18.90
CA GLU A 348 -5.99 -2.68 -18.63
C GLU A 348 -6.07 -1.97 -17.26
N GLY A 349 -7.18 -2.15 -16.50
CA GLY A 349 -7.46 -1.45 -15.25
C GLY A 349 -8.11 -0.08 -15.44
N ILE A 350 -8.33 0.64 -14.32
CA ILE A 350 -9.00 1.96 -14.31
C ILE A 350 -8.07 3.05 -14.85
N LEU A 351 -6.81 3.06 -14.41
CA LEU A 351 -5.77 3.99 -14.84
C LEU A 351 -4.58 3.21 -15.42
N PRO A 352 -4.67 2.79 -16.68
CA PRO A 352 -3.61 2.03 -17.33
C PRO A 352 -2.32 2.85 -17.44
N PRO A 353 -1.14 2.20 -17.61
CA PRO A 353 0.11 2.90 -17.83
C PRO A 353 0.02 3.78 -19.09
N GLU A 354 0.72 4.92 -19.03
CA GLU A 354 0.85 5.79 -20.19
C GLU A 354 1.55 5.02 -21.31
N ARG A 355 0.93 4.96 -22.49
CA ARG A 355 1.58 4.34 -23.66
C ARG A 355 2.72 5.24 -24.08
N GLU A 356 3.96 4.80 -23.91
CA GLU A 356 5.11 5.43 -24.56
C GLU A 356 5.03 5.09 -26.06
N LEU A 357 4.30 5.92 -26.83
CA LEU A 357 4.29 5.82 -28.29
C LEU A 357 5.66 6.23 -28.79
N ILE A 358 6.47 5.25 -29.14
CA ILE A 358 7.76 5.45 -29.84
C ILE A 358 7.52 5.77 -31.32
N TRP A 359 6.28 5.61 -31.81
CA TRP A 359 5.96 5.78 -33.22
C TRP A 359 5.10 7.02 -33.42
N PRO A 360 5.56 8.00 -34.20
CA PRO A 360 4.73 9.17 -34.53
C PRO A 360 3.52 8.71 -35.34
N ASP A 361 2.32 9.20 -35.02
CA ASP A 361 1.10 9.01 -35.79
C ASP A 361 1.19 9.46 -37.27
N SER A 362 2.33 10.04 -37.66
CA SER A 362 2.61 10.51 -39.00
C SER A 362 2.75 9.41 -40.07
N LEU A 363 2.78 8.11 -39.67
CA LEU A 363 2.77 6.98 -40.62
C LEU A 363 1.41 6.24 -40.67
N GLY A 364 0.41 6.72 -39.96
CA GLY A 364 -0.97 6.30 -40.07
C GLY A 364 -1.62 6.85 -41.34
N GLY A 365 -1.03 6.55 -42.50
CA GLY A 365 -1.68 6.77 -43.78
C GLY A 365 -2.92 5.91 -43.88
N GLY A 366 -4.07 6.58 -44.05
CA GLY A 366 -5.25 6.14 -44.79
C GLY A 366 -5.74 4.73 -44.52
N ARG A 367 -6.77 4.60 -43.71
CA ARG A 367 -7.88 3.68 -43.96
C ARG A 367 -9.16 4.48 -44.03
N ASN A 368 -9.33 5.17 -45.14
CA ASN A 368 -10.63 5.32 -45.76
C ASN A 368 -10.74 4.14 -46.70
N GLU A 369 -11.53 3.13 -46.34
CA GLU A 369 -12.40 2.36 -47.19
C GLU A 369 -13.28 1.48 -46.30
#